data_3570eb53ec4c88d3f40564730771c60c
#
_entry.id   3570eb53ec4c88d3f40564730771c60c
#
_cell.length_a   1.000
_cell.length_b   1.000
_cell.length_c   1.000
_cell.angle_alpha   90.00
_cell.angle_beta   90.00
_cell.angle_gamma   90.00
#
_symmetry.space_group_name_H-M   'P 1'
#
loop_
_entity.id
_entity.type
_entity.pdbx_description
1 polymer ?
#
loop_
_entity_poly.entity_id
_entity_poly.type
_entity_poly.pdbx_seq_one_letter_code
_entity_poly.pdbx_strand_id
1 'polypeptide(L)'
;MRRRYYGLILGTAAIVFSLFSVRSTLPEKEITSIDFLAFSEALNLSIMPMNKSDKILPFVGDSLLGYADLAENKLYVHPFKGRAAIDKAGWITYDRLATNLELYEKNGREQPLQAYAYPWFKASWRVLLRADQMGIALIDKTGFILWEKEFQMPVTAIDASSSFLAIGTLDGSISVFDRNGWAILSIQASLQESQTIYGLALSGDSKYLIILRGISPKKIETYRFEDNSFVKLFESSLIVNTTFQATMAIAQDNSHAIMSFGDLLIYYNIKNKYYRILEAEMLGGDLSENQTDVRYFVLGSLGDSLVAILRSSLEDTASSDVLILNHGLLVHTAHGALGAIGEEEVIGFVYKDGVELLKGWQP
;
A
#
# COMPACT_ATOMS: atom_id res chain seq x y z
N MET A 1 60.36 -12.09 -19.19
CA MET A 1 59.45 -11.41 -18.23
C MET A 1 58.21 -10.74 -18.85
N ARG A 2 58.22 -10.18 -20.05
CA ARG A 2 57.07 -9.47 -20.67
C ARG A 2 55.81 -10.33 -20.92
N ARG A 3 55.90 -11.62 -21.24
CA ARG A 3 54.74 -12.49 -21.54
C ARG A 3 53.85 -12.80 -20.31
N ARG A 4 54.36 -12.74 -19.08
CA ARG A 4 53.54 -12.99 -17.86
C ARG A 4 52.65 -11.82 -17.49
N TYR A 5 53.03 -10.59 -17.83
CA TYR A 5 52.21 -9.39 -17.57
C TYR A 5 51.01 -9.28 -18.50
N TYR A 6 51.09 -9.72 -19.77
CA TYR A 6 49.95 -9.72 -20.67
C TYR A 6 48.87 -10.70 -20.28
N GLY A 7 49.21 -11.86 -19.72
CA GLY A 7 48.26 -12.82 -19.20
C GLY A 7 47.48 -12.30 -17.97
N LEU A 8 48.15 -11.52 -17.10
CA LEU A 8 47.55 -10.93 -15.91
C LEU A 8 46.58 -9.78 -16.27
N ILE A 9 46.96 -8.92 -17.23
CA ILE A 9 46.14 -7.81 -17.73
C ILE A 9 44.91 -8.34 -18.48
N LEU A 10 45.05 -9.38 -19.31
CA LEU A 10 43.91 -10.02 -19.99
C LEU A 10 42.98 -10.74 -19.00
N GLY A 11 43.51 -11.37 -17.96
CA GLY A 11 42.71 -12.01 -16.91
C GLY A 11 41.93 -11.01 -16.09
N THR A 12 42.56 -9.90 -15.69
CA THR A 12 41.85 -8.83 -14.95
C THR A 12 40.82 -8.11 -15.83
N ALA A 13 41.12 -7.86 -17.11
CA ALA A 13 40.16 -7.29 -18.05
C ALA A 13 38.96 -8.22 -18.27
N ALA A 14 39.16 -9.54 -18.36
CA ALA A 14 38.09 -10.53 -18.51
C ALA A 14 37.23 -10.61 -17.26
N ILE A 15 37.81 -10.52 -16.04
CA ILE A 15 37.08 -10.49 -14.78
C ILE A 15 36.27 -9.18 -14.66
N VAL A 16 36.86 -8.05 -14.98
CA VAL A 16 36.17 -6.75 -15.01
C VAL A 16 35.04 -6.76 -16.04
N PHE A 17 35.28 -7.29 -17.25
CA PHE A 17 34.25 -7.40 -18.29
C PHE A 17 33.13 -8.39 -17.87
N SER A 18 33.46 -9.50 -17.20
CA SER A 18 32.42 -10.41 -16.65
C SER A 18 31.63 -9.80 -15.50
N LEU A 19 32.24 -8.95 -14.67
CA LEU A 19 31.56 -8.20 -13.62
C LEU A 19 30.66 -7.08 -14.20
N PHE A 20 31.00 -6.52 -15.36
CA PHE A 20 30.16 -5.54 -16.08
C PHE A 20 29.12 -6.21 -17.00
N SER A 21 29.36 -7.41 -17.49
CA SER A 21 28.40 -8.17 -18.30
C SER A 21 27.40 -9.01 -17.48
N VAL A 22 27.65 -9.18 -16.18
CA VAL A 22 26.63 -9.57 -15.19
C VAL A 22 25.92 -8.32 -14.64
N ARG A 23 25.64 -7.33 -15.49
CA ARG A 23 24.32 -6.71 -15.39
C ARG A 23 23.37 -7.85 -15.77
N SER A 24 22.83 -8.49 -14.73
CA SER A 24 21.65 -9.31 -14.92
C SER A 24 20.72 -8.47 -15.80
N THR A 25 20.57 -8.82 -17.05
CA THR A 25 19.35 -8.55 -17.76
C THR A 25 18.31 -9.17 -16.85
N LEU A 26 17.67 -8.34 -16.01
CA LEU A 26 16.43 -8.72 -15.37
C LEU A 26 15.61 -9.28 -16.53
N PRO A 27 15.08 -10.50 -16.45
CA PRO A 27 14.29 -11.05 -17.53
C PRO A 27 13.29 -9.94 -17.87
N GLU A 28 13.32 -9.47 -19.13
CA GLU A 28 12.31 -8.55 -19.64
C GLU A 28 11.00 -9.25 -19.37
N LYS A 29 10.24 -8.71 -18.41
CA LYS A 29 8.95 -9.24 -18.06
C LYS A 29 8.05 -9.02 -19.26
N GLU A 30 7.65 -10.09 -19.88
CA GLU A 30 6.69 -10.05 -20.97
C GLU A 30 5.34 -9.66 -20.39
N ILE A 31 4.99 -8.37 -20.52
CA ILE A 31 3.61 -7.94 -20.41
C ILE A 31 2.87 -8.58 -21.57
N THR A 32 1.99 -9.52 -21.30
CA THR A 32 1.30 -10.28 -22.36
C THR A 32 0.21 -9.47 -23.04
N SER A 33 -0.41 -8.52 -22.35
CA SER A 33 -1.36 -7.58 -22.94
C SER A 33 -1.49 -6.30 -22.11
N ILE A 34 -1.79 -5.19 -22.79
CA ILE A 34 -2.15 -3.91 -22.19
C ILE A 34 -3.53 -3.56 -22.72
N ASP A 35 -4.52 -3.46 -21.84
CA ASP A 35 -5.88 -3.06 -22.18
C ASP A 35 -6.20 -1.73 -21.51
N PHE A 36 -6.59 -0.72 -22.27
CA PHE A 36 -7.09 0.54 -21.72
C PHE A 36 -8.62 0.56 -21.79
N LEU A 37 -9.26 0.69 -20.63
CA LEU A 37 -10.71 0.74 -20.49
C LEU A 37 -11.13 2.19 -20.19
N ALA A 38 -11.67 2.88 -21.19
CA ALA A 38 -12.05 4.28 -21.06
C ALA A 38 -13.34 4.46 -20.23
N PHE A 39 -13.38 5.50 -19.40
CA PHE A 39 -14.61 5.84 -18.64
C PHE A 39 -15.76 6.28 -19.55
N SER A 40 -15.48 6.80 -20.74
CA SER A 40 -16.50 7.14 -21.73
C SER A 40 -17.29 5.92 -22.24
N GLU A 41 -16.70 4.73 -22.15
CA GLU A 41 -17.32 3.44 -22.55
C GLU A 41 -17.82 2.64 -21.35
N ALA A 42 -17.67 3.17 -20.15
CA ALA A 42 -18.02 2.47 -18.93
C ALA A 42 -19.54 2.34 -18.77
N LEU A 43 -19.94 1.20 -18.23
CA LEU A 43 -21.34 0.90 -17.94
C LEU A 43 -21.73 1.46 -16.57
N ASN A 44 -23.01 1.83 -16.41
CA ASN A 44 -23.50 2.22 -15.09
C ASN A 44 -23.48 1.00 -14.15
N LEU A 45 -23.02 1.21 -12.92
CA LEU A 45 -22.85 0.15 -11.94
C LEU A 45 -24.17 -0.53 -11.55
N SER A 46 -25.31 0.17 -11.66
CA SER A 46 -26.65 -0.39 -11.40
C SER A 46 -27.05 -1.57 -12.29
N ILE A 47 -26.41 -1.72 -13.45
CA ILE A 47 -26.65 -2.84 -14.38
C ILE A 47 -25.67 -4.00 -14.17
N MET A 48 -24.74 -3.89 -13.22
CA MET A 48 -23.78 -4.94 -12.92
C MET A 48 -24.50 -6.17 -12.33
N PRO A 49 -24.34 -7.37 -12.89
CA PRO A 49 -24.97 -8.57 -12.34
C PRO A 49 -24.46 -8.88 -10.93
N MET A 50 -25.38 -9.17 -9.99
CA MET A 50 -25.03 -9.49 -8.59
C MET A 50 -24.14 -10.73 -8.45
N ASN A 51 -24.32 -11.72 -9.34
CA ASN A 51 -23.59 -12.99 -9.30
C ASN A 51 -22.30 -12.98 -10.15
N LYS A 52 -21.76 -11.80 -10.48
CA LYS A 52 -20.52 -11.72 -11.25
C LYS A 52 -19.33 -12.27 -10.48
N SER A 53 -18.45 -12.91 -11.26
CA SER A 53 -17.25 -13.61 -10.82
C SER A 53 -16.39 -12.79 -9.84
N ASP A 54 -15.59 -13.48 -9.04
CA ASP A 54 -14.61 -12.87 -8.11
C ASP A 54 -13.49 -12.10 -8.84
N LYS A 55 -13.44 -12.16 -10.18
CA LYS A 55 -12.44 -11.48 -11.02
C LYS A 55 -12.81 -10.03 -11.32
N ILE A 56 -13.09 -9.28 -10.27
CA ILE A 56 -13.32 -7.83 -10.35
C ILE A 56 -12.31 -7.09 -9.50
N LEU A 57 -11.78 -5.99 -10.02
CA LEU A 57 -10.90 -5.08 -9.30
C LEU A 57 -11.66 -3.82 -8.92
N PRO A 58 -11.84 -3.52 -7.62
CA PRO A 58 -12.39 -2.25 -7.18
C PRO A 58 -11.38 -1.13 -7.42
N PHE A 59 -11.85 0.04 -7.85
CA PHE A 59 -11.02 1.22 -8.03
C PHE A 59 -11.74 2.50 -7.61
N VAL A 60 -10.94 3.51 -7.25
CA VAL A 60 -11.40 4.87 -6.97
C VAL A 60 -10.58 5.82 -7.84
N GLY A 61 -11.26 6.60 -8.67
CA GLY A 61 -10.69 7.72 -9.41
C GLY A 61 -11.02 9.05 -8.73
N ASP A 62 -10.91 10.15 -9.47
CA ASP A 62 -11.14 11.50 -8.94
C ASP A 62 -12.63 11.77 -8.62
N SER A 63 -13.53 11.38 -9.51
CA SER A 63 -14.99 11.61 -9.39
C SER A 63 -15.82 10.37 -9.71
N LEU A 64 -15.18 9.27 -10.07
CA LEU A 64 -15.78 7.99 -10.41
C LEU A 64 -15.14 6.89 -9.57
N LEU A 65 -15.95 5.99 -9.07
CA LEU A 65 -15.49 4.73 -8.47
C LEU A 65 -16.17 3.56 -9.19
N GLY A 66 -15.67 2.37 -9.02
CA GLY A 66 -16.31 1.22 -9.63
C GLY A 66 -15.47 -0.04 -9.62
N TYR A 67 -15.77 -0.88 -10.60
CA TYR A 67 -15.15 -2.19 -10.76
C TYR A 67 -14.70 -2.41 -12.19
N ALA A 68 -13.45 -2.83 -12.35
CA ALA A 68 -12.95 -3.39 -13.61
C ALA A 68 -13.22 -4.91 -13.61
N ASP A 69 -14.00 -5.38 -14.58
CA ASP A 69 -14.26 -6.79 -14.81
C ASP A 69 -13.17 -7.37 -15.70
N LEU A 70 -12.31 -8.16 -15.12
CA LEU A 70 -11.17 -8.76 -15.82
C LEU A 70 -11.57 -9.86 -16.82
N ALA A 71 -12.74 -10.46 -16.61
CA ALA A 71 -13.22 -11.54 -17.48
C ALA A 71 -13.84 -11.01 -18.77
N GLU A 72 -14.55 -9.87 -18.69
CA GLU A 72 -15.25 -9.26 -19.83
C GLU A 72 -14.56 -8.01 -20.38
N ASN A 73 -13.46 -7.56 -19.77
CA ASN A 73 -12.78 -6.30 -20.09
C ASN A 73 -13.75 -5.11 -20.10
N LYS A 74 -14.55 -4.97 -19.04
CA LYS A 74 -15.54 -3.91 -18.90
C LYS A 74 -15.35 -3.12 -17.62
N LEU A 75 -15.68 -1.83 -17.66
CA LEU A 75 -15.78 -0.98 -16.48
C LEU A 75 -17.25 -0.80 -16.08
N TYR A 76 -17.51 -0.89 -14.79
CA TYR A 76 -18.75 -0.49 -14.16
C TYR A 76 -18.45 0.65 -13.21
N VAL A 77 -19.07 1.81 -13.42
CA VAL A 77 -18.75 3.04 -12.70
C VAL A 77 -19.97 3.65 -12.03
N HIS A 78 -19.70 4.36 -10.95
CA HIS A 78 -20.66 5.20 -10.22
C HIS A 78 -20.01 6.55 -9.92
N PRO A 79 -20.68 7.67 -10.27
CA PRO A 79 -20.19 8.99 -9.91
C PRO A 79 -20.36 9.24 -8.42
N PHE A 80 -19.36 9.88 -7.79
CA PHE A 80 -19.44 10.24 -6.38
C PHE A 80 -18.86 11.62 -6.13
N LYS A 81 -19.15 12.18 -4.96
CA LYS A 81 -18.58 13.44 -4.46
C LYS A 81 -17.92 13.18 -3.13
N GLY A 82 -16.81 13.90 -2.87
CA GLY A 82 -16.08 13.77 -1.61
C GLY A 82 -15.02 12.69 -1.66
N ARG A 83 -15.08 11.74 -0.75
CA ARG A 83 -14.13 10.63 -0.61
C ARG A 83 -14.87 9.30 -0.65
N ALA A 84 -14.16 8.23 -0.96
CA ALA A 84 -14.73 6.90 -1.00
C ALA A 84 -13.77 5.85 -0.44
N ALA A 85 -14.34 4.81 0.15
CA ALA A 85 -13.68 3.55 0.47
C ALA A 85 -14.46 2.43 -0.23
N ILE A 86 -13.79 1.56 -0.97
CA ILE A 86 -14.40 0.52 -1.79
C ILE A 86 -13.71 -0.83 -1.57
N ASP A 87 -14.49 -1.90 -1.64
CA ASP A 87 -14.01 -3.28 -1.73
C ASP A 87 -14.86 -4.09 -2.72
N LYS A 88 -14.62 -5.39 -2.85
CA LYS A 88 -15.39 -6.25 -3.76
C LYS A 88 -16.88 -6.40 -3.42
N ALA A 89 -17.31 -6.00 -2.23
CA ALA A 89 -18.70 -6.16 -1.78
C ALA A 89 -19.53 -4.87 -1.83
N GLY A 90 -18.89 -3.69 -2.00
CA GLY A 90 -19.54 -2.39 -2.09
C GLY A 90 -18.62 -1.25 -1.68
N TRP A 91 -19.20 -0.08 -1.42
CA TRP A 91 -18.43 1.11 -1.07
C TRP A 91 -19.16 2.01 -0.09
N ILE A 92 -18.39 2.90 0.55
CA ILE A 92 -18.93 4.01 1.33
C ILE A 92 -18.38 5.31 0.74
N THR A 93 -19.28 6.27 0.46
CA THR A 93 -18.90 7.64 0.19
C THR A 93 -19.03 8.49 1.45
N TYR A 94 -18.19 9.50 1.60
CA TYR A 94 -18.18 10.35 2.78
C TYR A 94 -17.61 11.74 2.49
N ASP A 95 -18.01 12.72 3.29
CA ASP A 95 -17.47 14.07 3.22
C ASP A 95 -16.14 14.20 4.01
N ARG A 96 -15.48 15.35 3.88
CA ARG A 96 -14.21 15.61 4.55
C ARG A 96 -14.29 15.53 6.08
N LEU A 97 -15.44 15.82 6.66
CA LEU A 97 -15.67 15.83 8.11
C LEU A 97 -16.24 14.50 8.62
N ALA A 98 -16.45 13.54 7.74
CA ALA A 98 -17.05 12.24 8.06
C ALA A 98 -18.44 12.35 8.75
N THR A 99 -19.22 13.35 8.34
CA THR A 99 -20.55 13.61 8.90
C THR A 99 -21.67 12.95 8.11
N ASN A 100 -21.45 12.73 6.81
CA ASN A 100 -22.40 12.08 5.92
C ASN A 100 -21.74 10.86 5.30
N LEU A 101 -22.17 9.68 5.72
CA LEU A 101 -21.73 8.41 5.17
C LEU A 101 -22.87 7.77 4.39
N GLU A 102 -22.61 7.41 3.16
CA GLU A 102 -23.54 6.70 2.29
C GLU A 102 -22.95 5.33 1.94
N LEU A 103 -23.56 4.26 2.44
CA LEU A 103 -23.16 2.89 2.19
C LEU A 103 -23.92 2.34 0.98
N TYR A 104 -23.21 1.70 0.08
CA TYR A 104 -23.76 1.08 -1.10
C TYR A 104 -23.30 -0.38 -1.25
N GLU A 105 -24.21 -1.23 -1.67
CA GLU A 105 -23.87 -2.56 -2.15
C GLU A 105 -23.17 -2.47 -3.53
N LYS A 106 -22.51 -3.55 -3.92
CA LYS A 106 -21.81 -3.69 -5.22
C LYS A 106 -22.64 -3.27 -6.43
N ASN A 107 -23.96 -3.42 -6.42
CA ASN A 107 -24.87 -3.04 -7.49
C ASN A 107 -25.37 -1.59 -7.43
N GLY A 108 -24.85 -0.80 -6.49
CA GLY A 108 -25.26 0.59 -6.31
C GLY A 108 -26.51 0.77 -5.45
N ARG A 109 -27.03 -0.30 -4.83
CA ARG A 109 -28.14 -0.17 -3.89
C ARG A 109 -27.66 0.46 -2.60
N GLU A 110 -28.25 1.60 -2.25
CA GLU A 110 -27.99 2.30 -0.99
C GLU A 110 -28.51 1.50 0.22
N GLN A 111 -27.70 1.52 1.29
CA GLN A 111 -28.00 0.95 2.58
C GLN A 111 -27.96 2.04 3.66
N PRO A 112 -28.86 2.05 4.63
CA PRO A 112 -28.81 3.04 5.69
C PRO A 112 -27.58 2.83 6.59
N LEU A 113 -26.75 3.87 6.73
CA LEU A 113 -25.63 3.91 7.65
C LEU A 113 -25.61 5.25 8.39
N GLN A 114 -25.79 5.20 9.72
CA GLN A 114 -25.69 6.39 10.56
C GLN A 114 -24.44 6.27 11.44
N ALA A 115 -23.37 6.95 11.03
CA ALA A 115 -22.12 6.98 11.79
C ALA A 115 -21.38 8.29 11.52
N TYR A 116 -20.58 8.73 12.49
CA TYR A 116 -19.60 9.82 12.35
C TYR A 116 -18.22 9.20 12.37
N ALA A 117 -17.74 8.76 11.20
CA ALA A 117 -16.54 7.97 11.12
C ALA A 117 -15.89 8.08 9.74
N TYR A 118 -14.60 7.80 9.68
CA TYR A 118 -13.82 7.65 8.45
C TYR A 118 -13.79 6.18 8.04
N PRO A 119 -14.41 5.80 6.91
CA PRO A 119 -14.33 4.44 6.40
C PRO A 119 -12.90 4.10 5.95
N TRP A 120 -12.44 2.92 6.32
CA TRP A 120 -11.17 2.37 5.90
C TRP A 120 -11.34 0.89 5.52
N PHE A 121 -11.04 0.54 4.27
CA PHE A 121 -11.25 -0.80 3.73
C PHE A 121 -9.94 -1.38 3.22
N LYS A 122 -9.59 -2.56 3.68
CA LYS A 122 -8.43 -3.34 3.20
C LYS A 122 -8.61 -4.81 3.55
N ALA A 123 -8.22 -5.72 2.64
CA ALA A 123 -8.23 -7.17 2.85
C ALA A 123 -9.57 -7.70 3.41
N SER A 124 -10.70 -7.21 2.90
CA SER A 124 -12.07 -7.50 3.35
C SER A 124 -12.38 -7.03 4.79
N TRP A 125 -11.54 -6.20 5.39
CA TRP A 125 -11.87 -5.46 6.59
C TRP A 125 -12.58 -4.17 6.20
N ARG A 126 -13.74 -3.95 6.81
CA ARG A 126 -14.52 -2.71 6.68
C ARG A 126 -14.55 -2.02 8.03
N VAL A 127 -13.58 -1.14 8.24
CA VAL A 127 -13.40 -0.46 9.51
C VAL A 127 -13.95 0.96 9.39
N LEU A 128 -14.71 1.37 10.38
CA LEU A 128 -15.09 2.75 10.62
C LEU A 128 -14.21 3.31 11.74
N LEU A 129 -13.32 4.23 11.41
CA LEU A 129 -12.54 4.99 12.39
C LEU A 129 -13.40 6.16 12.85
N ARG A 130 -13.71 6.26 14.14
CA ARG A 130 -14.51 7.37 14.71
C ARG A 130 -13.88 8.72 14.36
N ALA A 131 -14.72 9.74 14.23
CA ALA A 131 -14.26 11.08 13.84
C ALA A 131 -13.25 11.69 14.83
N ASP A 132 -13.32 11.33 16.12
CA ASP A 132 -12.34 11.70 17.15
C ASP A 132 -11.05 10.85 17.12
N GLN A 133 -10.99 9.84 16.25
CA GLN A 133 -9.90 8.87 16.11
C GLN A 133 -9.66 8.00 17.36
N MET A 134 -10.53 8.01 18.36
CA MET A 134 -10.37 7.28 19.62
C MET A 134 -11.13 5.96 19.66
N GLY A 135 -11.62 5.49 18.53
CA GLY A 135 -12.32 4.21 18.45
C GLY A 135 -12.50 3.73 17.03
N ILE A 136 -12.67 2.44 16.91
CA ILE A 136 -12.95 1.76 15.63
C ILE A 136 -14.17 0.85 15.79
N ALA A 137 -14.90 0.68 14.70
CA ALA A 137 -15.94 -0.34 14.57
C ALA A 137 -15.67 -1.19 13.33
N LEU A 138 -15.78 -2.50 13.44
CA LEU A 138 -15.83 -3.40 12.28
C LEU A 138 -17.28 -3.56 11.87
N ILE A 139 -17.56 -3.33 10.58
CA ILE A 139 -18.90 -3.52 10.01
C ILE A 139 -18.92 -4.66 8.98
N ASP A 140 -20.09 -5.25 8.82
CA ASP A 140 -20.35 -6.16 7.71
C ASP A 140 -20.72 -5.38 6.41
N LYS A 141 -21.03 -6.12 5.33
CA LYS A 141 -21.42 -5.54 4.05
C LYS A 141 -22.73 -4.74 4.08
N THR A 142 -23.55 -4.92 5.11
CA THR A 142 -24.84 -4.22 5.29
C THR A 142 -24.74 -3.02 6.23
N GLY A 143 -23.54 -2.76 6.79
CA GLY A 143 -23.30 -1.67 7.75
C GLY A 143 -23.59 -2.06 9.19
N PHE A 144 -23.92 -3.33 9.45
CA PHE A 144 -24.12 -3.81 10.83
C PHE A 144 -22.77 -3.91 11.55
N ILE A 145 -22.70 -3.34 12.76
CA ILE A 145 -21.51 -3.38 13.61
C ILE A 145 -21.32 -4.79 14.16
N LEU A 146 -20.21 -5.43 13.79
CA LEU A 146 -19.84 -6.76 14.31
C LEU A 146 -19.19 -6.65 15.69
N TRP A 147 -18.32 -5.68 15.87
CA TRP A 147 -17.70 -5.32 17.14
C TRP A 147 -17.08 -3.92 17.05
N GLU A 148 -16.80 -3.33 18.20
CA GLU A 148 -16.14 -2.03 18.33
C GLU A 148 -15.07 -2.05 19.42
N LYS A 149 -14.09 -1.16 19.32
CA LYS A 149 -13.00 -0.95 20.28
C LYS A 149 -12.77 0.53 20.51
N GLU A 150 -12.54 0.88 21.77
CA GLU A 150 -12.15 2.23 22.18
C GLU A 150 -10.69 2.25 22.61
N PHE A 151 -10.03 3.36 22.36
CA PHE A 151 -8.64 3.62 22.71
C PHE A 151 -8.53 4.85 23.58
N GLN A 152 -7.52 4.89 24.44
CA GLN A 152 -7.29 6.04 25.32
C GLN A 152 -6.65 7.22 24.59
N MET A 153 -6.01 6.97 23.45
CA MET A 153 -5.32 7.94 22.62
C MET A 153 -5.70 7.77 21.16
N PRO A 154 -5.58 8.83 20.35
CA PRO A 154 -5.92 8.77 18.93
C PRO A 154 -5.14 7.70 18.18
N VAL A 155 -5.84 7.00 17.30
CA VAL A 155 -5.26 6.07 16.33
C VAL A 155 -4.43 6.86 15.33
N THR A 156 -3.16 6.48 15.20
CA THR A 156 -2.20 7.11 14.28
C THR A 156 -1.85 6.21 13.10
N ALA A 157 -2.02 4.91 13.24
CA ALA A 157 -1.73 3.96 12.16
C ALA A 157 -2.71 2.79 12.21
N ILE A 158 -3.11 2.33 11.02
CA ILE A 158 -4.00 1.18 10.82
C ILE A 158 -3.51 0.39 9.62
N ASP A 159 -3.45 -0.92 9.76
CA ASP A 159 -3.23 -1.83 8.65
C ASP A 159 -3.90 -3.18 8.89
N ALA A 160 -4.18 -3.91 7.80
CA ALA A 160 -4.83 -5.21 7.86
C ALA A 160 -4.27 -6.20 6.84
N SER A 161 -4.31 -7.45 7.25
CA SER A 161 -4.09 -8.63 6.40
C SER A 161 -5.40 -9.43 6.27
N SER A 162 -5.34 -10.58 5.64
CA SER A 162 -6.52 -11.46 5.56
C SER A 162 -7.08 -11.86 6.95
N SER A 163 -6.21 -12.05 7.95
CA SER A 163 -6.59 -12.58 9.27
C SER A 163 -6.61 -11.54 10.38
N PHE A 164 -5.80 -10.49 10.30
CA PHE A 164 -5.56 -9.57 11.40
C PHE A 164 -5.76 -8.10 11.01
N LEU A 165 -6.17 -7.31 12.01
CA LEU A 165 -6.22 -5.85 11.98
C LEU A 165 -5.26 -5.30 13.03
N ALA A 166 -4.28 -4.49 12.62
CA ALA A 166 -3.32 -3.84 13.51
C ALA A 166 -3.65 -2.36 13.67
N ILE A 167 -3.63 -1.89 14.91
CA ILE A 167 -3.90 -0.50 15.30
C ILE A 167 -2.74 0.01 16.13
N GLY A 168 -2.23 1.17 15.77
CA GLY A 168 -1.23 1.93 16.54
C GLY A 168 -1.78 3.26 16.98
N THR A 169 -1.42 3.72 18.17
CA THR A 169 -1.91 4.96 18.79
C THR A 169 -0.80 5.96 19.04
N LEU A 170 -1.20 7.19 19.33
CA LEU A 170 -0.29 8.32 19.51
C LEU A 170 0.67 8.13 20.70
N ASP A 171 0.26 7.42 21.75
CA ASP A 171 1.10 7.12 22.92
C ASP A 171 2.08 5.96 22.69
N GLY A 172 1.97 5.26 21.54
CA GLY A 172 2.79 4.10 21.22
C GLY A 172 2.19 2.76 21.59
N SER A 173 0.93 2.73 22.03
CA SER A 173 0.22 1.46 22.22
C SER A 173 -0.09 0.80 20.87
N ILE A 174 -0.07 -0.53 20.85
CA ILE A 174 -0.34 -1.34 19.68
C ILE A 174 -1.32 -2.43 20.06
N SER A 175 -2.33 -2.62 19.23
CA SER A 175 -3.28 -3.71 19.36
C SER A 175 -3.44 -4.41 18.01
N VAL A 176 -3.39 -5.74 18.01
CA VAL A 176 -3.70 -6.56 16.85
C VAL A 176 -4.90 -7.43 17.17
N PHE A 177 -5.92 -7.36 16.34
CA PHE A 177 -7.18 -8.08 16.54
C PHE A 177 -7.40 -9.13 15.44
N ASP A 178 -8.02 -10.24 15.81
CA ASP A 178 -8.59 -11.19 14.87
C ASP A 178 -9.96 -10.72 14.34
N ARG A 179 -10.58 -11.49 13.44
CA ARG A 179 -11.90 -11.19 12.85
C ARG A 179 -13.03 -11.08 13.89
N ASN A 180 -12.88 -11.73 15.04
CA ASN A 180 -13.86 -11.71 16.13
C ASN A 180 -13.63 -10.54 17.12
N GLY A 181 -12.58 -9.74 16.91
CA GLY A 181 -12.19 -8.66 17.81
C GLY A 181 -11.40 -9.13 19.04
N TRP A 182 -10.89 -10.37 19.06
CA TRP A 182 -9.98 -10.83 20.11
C TRP A 182 -8.59 -10.25 19.90
N ALA A 183 -7.98 -9.76 20.97
CA ALA A 183 -6.63 -9.24 20.91
C ALA A 183 -5.61 -10.38 20.83
N ILE A 184 -4.86 -10.42 19.73
CA ILE A 184 -3.75 -11.37 19.46
C ILE A 184 -2.43 -10.79 19.94
N LEU A 185 -2.29 -9.46 19.92
CA LEU A 185 -1.16 -8.72 20.48
C LEU A 185 -1.69 -7.47 21.16
N SER A 186 -1.17 -7.16 22.34
CA SER A 186 -1.40 -5.89 23.02
C SER A 186 -0.10 -5.40 23.65
N ILE A 187 0.41 -4.29 23.15
CA ILE A 187 1.59 -3.61 23.68
C ILE A 187 1.12 -2.28 24.26
N GLN A 188 1.30 -2.08 25.55
CA GLN A 188 0.95 -0.83 26.21
C GLN A 188 2.04 0.21 26.00
N ALA A 189 1.66 1.48 26.01
CA ALA A 189 2.58 2.60 25.96
C ALA A 189 3.59 2.56 27.12
N SER A 190 4.84 2.90 26.84
CA SER A 190 5.83 3.12 27.89
C SER A 190 5.69 4.53 28.45
N LEU A 191 5.62 4.65 29.77
CA LEU A 191 5.59 5.95 30.45
C LEU A 191 6.91 6.71 30.38
N GLN A 192 7.99 6.05 29.97
CA GLN A 192 9.34 6.62 30.00
C GLN A 192 9.80 7.21 28.67
N GLU A 193 9.19 6.85 27.55
CA GLU A 193 9.58 7.33 26.22
C GLU A 193 8.34 7.66 25.38
N SER A 194 8.35 8.82 24.74
CA SER A 194 7.35 9.10 23.69
C SER A 194 7.61 8.18 22.50
N GLN A 195 6.73 7.22 22.29
CA GLN A 195 6.87 6.16 21.29
C GLN A 195 5.76 6.18 20.24
N THR A 196 5.33 7.36 19.83
CA THR A 196 4.28 7.52 18.80
C THR A 196 4.46 6.52 17.66
N ILE A 197 3.38 5.85 17.29
CA ILE A 197 3.36 4.95 16.14
C ILE A 197 3.18 5.80 14.88
N TYR A 198 4.18 5.77 14.01
CA TYR A 198 4.17 6.50 12.74
C TYR A 198 3.66 5.66 11.58
N GLY A 199 3.76 4.35 11.66
CA GLY A 199 3.28 3.44 10.64
C GLY A 199 3.23 1.99 11.10
N LEU A 200 2.37 1.22 10.44
CA LEU A 200 2.20 -0.22 10.61
C LEU A 200 2.10 -0.86 9.22
N ALA A 201 2.62 -2.08 9.10
CA ALA A 201 2.37 -2.93 7.94
C ALA A 201 2.23 -4.39 8.36
N LEU A 202 1.14 -5.03 7.92
CA LEU A 202 0.92 -6.47 8.01
C LEU A 202 1.21 -7.11 6.66
N SER A 203 1.91 -8.25 6.65
CA SER A 203 2.07 -9.03 5.43
C SER A 203 0.74 -9.64 4.98
N GLY A 204 0.55 -9.79 3.66
CA GLY A 204 -0.69 -10.35 3.09
C GLY A 204 -1.04 -11.73 3.62
N ASP A 205 -0.03 -12.58 3.89
CA ASP A 205 -0.15 -13.90 4.49
C ASP A 205 -0.28 -13.90 6.02
N SER A 206 -0.36 -12.72 6.63
CA SER A 206 -0.50 -12.51 8.09
C SER A 206 0.66 -12.99 8.95
N LYS A 207 1.83 -13.30 8.35
CA LYS A 207 2.98 -13.83 9.11
C LYS A 207 3.83 -12.74 9.76
N TYR A 208 3.92 -11.55 9.16
CA TYR A 208 4.78 -10.48 9.64
C TYR A 208 3.98 -9.22 9.96
N LEU A 209 4.41 -8.54 11.03
CA LEU A 209 3.99 -7.20 11.38
C LEU A 209 5.26 -6.34 11.52
N ILE A 210 5.31 -5.23 10.80
CA ILE A 210 6.34 -4.21 10.94
C ILE A 210 5.72 -2.98 11.56
N ILE A 211 6.40 -2.45 12.57
CA ILE A 211 5.99 -1.27 13.33
C ILE A 211 7.08 -0.23 13.23
N LEU A 212 6.69 0.98 12.91
CA LEU A 212 7.55 2.13 12.94
C LEU A 212 7.14 3.05 14.08
N ARG A 213 8.02 3.25 15.06
CA ARG A 213 7.76 4.08 16.22
C ARG A 213 8.94 4.94 16.67
N GLY A 214 8.68 5.85 17.60
CA GLY A 214 9.67 6.70 18.23
C GLY A 214 9.93 8.00 17.47
N ILE A 215 10.63 8.95 18.11
CA ILE A 215 10.84 10.29 17.54
C ILE A 215 12.20 10.36 16.83
N SER A 216 13.29 10.13 17.54
CA SER A 216 14.66 10.15 16.99
C SER A 216 15.64 9.46 17.95
N PRO A 217 16.32 8.38 17.54
CA PRO A 217 16.08 7.64 16.28
C PRO A 217 14.71 6.95 16.29
N LYS A 218 14.11 6.80 15.11
CA LYS A 218 12.93 5.95 14.96
C LYS A 218 13.34 4.49 15.05
N LYS A 219 12.42 3.64 15.48
CA LYS A 219 12.63 2.20 15.61
C LYS A 219 11.74 1.48 14.62
N ILE A 220 12.33 0.60 13.83
CA ILE A 220 11.62 -0.40 13.02
C ILE A 220 11.61 -1.69 13.81
N GLU A 221 10.46 -2.10 14.28
CA GLU A 221 10.28 -3.37 14.97
C GLU A 221 9.61 -4.37 14.05
N THR A 222 10.17 -5.57 13.97
CA THR A 222 9.62 -6.67 13.18
C THR A 222 9.16 -7.78 14.08
N TYR A 223 7.92 -8.17 13.90
CA TYR A 223 7.26 -9.27 14.62
C TYR A 223 6.90 -10.37 13.63
N ARG A 224 6.88 -11.61 14.11
CA ARG A 224 6.37 -12.77 13.37
C ARG A 224 5.26 -13.43 14.16
N PHE A 225 4.23 -13.88 13.45
CA PHE A 225 3.14 -14.63 14.05
C PHE A 225 3.57 -16.07 14.26
N GLU A 226 3.60 -16.51 15.53
CA GLU A 226 3.98 -17.84 16.00
C GLU A 226 3.14 -18.19 17.22
N ASP A 227 2.73 -19.43 17.35
CA ASP A 227 2.01 -19.97 18.52
C ASP A 227 0.82 -19.11 18.94
N ASN A 228 0.03 -18.63 17.96
CA ASN A 228 -1.14 -17.78 18.16
C ASN A 228 -0.86 -16.38 18.72
N SER A 229 0.36 -15.87 18.59
CA SER A 229 0.74 -14.51 18.99
C SER A 229 1.81 -13.93 18.07
N PHE A 230 1.95 -12.60 18.09
CA PHE A 230 3.06 -11.92 17.43
C PHE A 230 4.26 -11.82 18.37
N VAL A 231 5.37 -12.45 17.99
CA VAL A 231 6.64 -12.44 18.73
C VAL A 231 7.61 -11.48 18.06
N LYS A 232 8.20 -10.57 18.84
CA LYS A 232 9.22 -9.63 18.35
C LYS A 232 10.48 -10.41 17.95
N LEU A 233 10.87 -10.29 16.67
CA LEU A 233 12.07 -10.92 16.13
C LEU A 233 13.30 -10.06 16.33
N PHE A 234 13.20 -8.78 15.98
CA PHE A 234 14.31 -7.83 16.06
C PHE A 234 13.83 -6.38 15.96
N GLU A 235 14.75 -5.47 16.25
CA GLU A 235 14.57 -4.02 16.18
C GLU A 235 15.75 -3.42 15.41
N SER A 236 15.49 -2.45 14.56
CA SER A 236 16.50 -1.66 13.85
C SER A 236 16.26 -0.18 14.10
N SER A 237 17.33 0.57 14.32
CA SER A 237 17.26 2.03 14.47
C SER A 237 17.30 2.69 13.10
N LEU A 238 16.39 3.61 12.86
CA LEU A 238 16.29 4.41 11.65
C LEU A 238 16.58 5.88 11.98
N ILE A 239 17.69 6.39 11.44
CA ILE A 239 18.12 7.77 11.67
C ILE A 239 17.46 8.65 10.58
N VAL A 240 16.25 9.11 10.85
CA VAL A 240 15.53 10.08 10.02
C VAL A 240 14.86 11.12 10.92
N ASN A 241 14.98 12.37 10.55
CA ASN A 241 14.41 13.49 11.30
C ASN A 241 13.14 13.98 10.60
N THR A 242 12.08 13.17 10.65
CA THR A 242 10.77 13.54 10.10
C THR A 242 9.66 13.21 11.10
N THR A 243 8.64 14.05 11.13
CA THR A 243 7.44 13.88 11.97
C THR A 243 6.22 13.44 11.14
N PHE A 244 6.39 13.24 9.82
CA PHE A 244 5.31 12.78 8.97
C PHE A 244 4.90 11.36 9.33
N GLN A 245 3.61 11.09 9.22
CA GLN A 245 3.09 9.73 9.29
C GLN A 245 3.60 8.94 8.10
N ALA A 246 3.97 7.69 8.34
CA ALA A 246 4.46 6.80 7.30
C ALA A 246 3.33 6.02 6.65
N THR A 247 3.39 5.87 5.33
CA THR A 247 2.67 4.81 4.63
C THR A 247 3.62 3.65 4.37
N MET A 248 3.14 2.42 4.56
CA MET A 248 4.01 1.24 4.54
C MET A 248 3.31 0.05 3.88
N ALA A 249 4.08 -0.78 3.20
CA ALA A 249 3.62 -2.09 2.74
C ALA A 249 4.75 -3.12 2.78
N ILE A 250 4.40 -4.36 3.09
CA ILE A 250 5.28 -5.53 2.99
C ILE A 250 4.98 -6.21 1.65
N ALA A 251 6.01 -6.55 0.89
CA ALA A 251 5.89 -7.34 -0.33
C ALA A 251 5.27 -8.72 -0.03
N GLN A 252 4.53 -9.29 -0.96
CA GLN A 252 3.79 -10.55 -0.71
C GLN A 252 4.73 -11.73 -0.42
N ASP A 253 5.95 -11.72 -0.96
CA ASP A 253 6.99 -12.72 -0.68
C ASP A 253 7.65 -12.55 0.69
N ASN A 254 7.26 -11.53 1.47
CA ASN A 254 7.83 -11.18 2.78
C ASN A 254 9.33 -10.86 2.76
N SER A 255 9.91 -10.59 1.60
CA SER A 255 11.35 -10.30 1.49
C SER A 255 11.71 -8.92 2.01
N HIS A 256 10.82 -7.94 1.81
CA HIS A 256 11.06 -6.55 2.14
C HIS A 256 9.79 -5.77 2.44
N ALA A 257 9.97 -4.59 3.00
CA ALA A 257 8.94 -3.56 3.12
C ALA A 257 9.41 -2.25 2.48
N ILE A 258 8.47 -1.49 1.96
CA ILE A 258 8.66 -0.11 1.54
C ILE A 258 7.92 0.79 2.51
N MET A 259 8.57 1.89 2.89
CA MET A 259 8.04 2.90 3.82
C MET A 259 8.24 4.28 3.21
N SER A 260 7.25 5.14 3.27
CA SER A 260 7.38 6.54 2.87
C SER A 260 7.10 7.47 4.03
N PHE A 261 7.87 8.57 4.09
CA PHE A 261 7.75 9.64 5.07
C PHE A 261 7.77 10.99 4.35
N GLY A 262 6.67 11.32 3.72
CA GLY A 262 6.62 12.53 2.90
C GLY A 262 7.52 12.41 1.66
N ASP A 263 8.67 13.07 1.69
CA ASP A 263 9.68 13.10 0.62
C ASP A 263 10.70 11.93 0.67
N LEU A 264 10.74 11.19 1.77
CA LEU A 264 11.65 10.06 1.93
C LEU A 264 10.97 8.73 1.59
N LEU A 265 11.67 7.90 0.84
CA LEU A 265 11.27 6.53 0.55
C LEU A 265 12.36 5.58 1.03
N ILE A 266 11.97 4.56 1.78
CA ILE A 266 12.88 3.62 2.43
C ILE A 266 12.54 2.19 2.00
N TYR A 267 13.54 1.49 1.51
CA TYR A 267 13.54 0.04 1.35
C TYR A 267 14.07 -0.63 2.61
N TYR A 268 13.35 -1.56 3.18
CA TYR A 268 13.74 -2.33 4.34
C TYR A 268 13.74 -3.83 4.04
N ASN A 269 14.91 -4.46 4.07
CA ASN A 269 15.04 -5.91 3.87
C ASN A 269 14.79 -6.65 5.18
N ILE A 270 13.72 -7.44 5.24
CA ILE A 270 13.26 -8.12 6.44
C ILE A 270 14.26 -9.21 6.87
N LYS A 271 14.76 -10.01 5.93
CA LYS A 271 15.67 -11.12 6.21
C LYS A 271 17.03 -10.64 6.72
N ASN A 272 17.60 -9.65 6.03
CA ASN A 272 18.95 -9.15 6.30
C ASN A 272 18.97 -8.00 7.32
N LYS A 273 17.80 -7.51 7.74
CA LYS A 273 17.65 -6.51 8.81
C LYS A 273 18.35 -5.17 8.52
N TYR A 274 18.43 -4.79 7.23
CA TYR A 274 19.00 -3.52 6.83
C TYR A 274 18.00 -2.67 6.07
N TYR A 275 18.20 -1.36 6.10
CA TYR A 275 17.43 -0.43 5.27
C TYR A 275 18.36 0.40 4.38
N ARG A 276 17.80 0.94 3.32
CA ARG A 276 18.42 1.97 2.48
C ARG A 276 17.37 3.02 2.12
N ILE A 277 17.81 4.26 2.03
CA ILE A 277 17.00 5.35 1.47
C ILE A 277 17.05 5.19 -0.05
N LEU A 278 15.89 5.28 -0.70
CA LEU A 278 15.78 5.27 -2.14
C LEU A 278 15.88 6.72 -2.61
N GLU A 279 16.97 7.04 -3.31
CA GLU A 279 17.23 8.37 -3.83
C GLU A 279 16.39 8.63 -5.08
N ALA A 280 16.08 9.90 -5.36
CA ALA A 280 15.27 10.31 -6.52
C ALA A 280 15.81 9.79 -7.86
N GLU A 281 17.14 9.72 -8.00
CA GLU A 281 17.81 9.14 -9.18
C GLU A 281 17.43 7.69 -9.44
N MET A 282 17.28 6.89 -8.37
CA MET A 282 16.87 5.49 -8.46
C MET A 282 15.39 5.34 -8.86
N LEU A 283 14.62 6.42 -8.74
CA LEU A 283 13.19 6.50 -9.00
C LEU A 283 12.88 7.20 -10.35
N GLY A 284 13.89 7.37 -11.22
CA GLY A 284 13.72 7.99 -12.53
C GLY A 284 13.48 9.51 -12.49
N GLY A 285 13.83 10.17 -11.39
CA GLY A 285 13.78 11.63 -11.29
C GLY A 285 14.97 12.29 -11.98
N ASP A 286 14.72 13.36 -12.75
CA ASP A 286 15.77 14.20 -13.31
C ASP A 286 16.33 15.12 -12.22
N LEU A 287 17.64 15.17 -12.05
CA LEU A 287 18.34 15.98 -11.03
C LEU A 287 18.26 17.50 -11.28
N SER A 288 17.68 17.94 -12.39
CA SER A 288 17.83 19.30 -12.89
C SER A 288 16.88 20.34 -12.27
N GLU A 289 15.88 19.93 -11.50
CA GLU A 289 14.93 20.87 -10.88
C GLU A 289 14.79 20.62 -9.39
N ASN A 290 14.69 21.68 -8.61
CA ASN A 290 14.52 21.71 -7.15
C ASN A 290 13.35 20.80 -6.69
N GLN A 291 13.61 19.50 -6.55
CA GLN A 291 12.59 18.49 -6.15
C GLN A 291 12.26 18.53 -4.65
N THR A 292 12.24 19.72 -4.02
CA THR A 292 11.90 19.86 -2.60
C THR A 292 10.42 19.61 -2.29
N ASP A 293 9.57 19.46 -3.32
CA ASP A 293 8.11 19.43 -3.16
C ASP A 293 7.44 18.12 -3.63
N VAL A 294 8.19 17.02 -3.67
CA VAL A 294 7.64 15.70 -4.00
C VAL A 294 7.28 14.92 -2.74
N ARG A 295 6.12 14.27 -2.76
CA ARG A 295 5.69 13.33 -1.71
C ARG A 295 5.46 11.95 -2.28
N TYR A 296 5.80 10.95 -1.48
CA TYR A 296 5.59 9.55 -1.78
C TYR A 296 4.56 8.94 -0.84
N PHE A 297 3.65 8.12 -1.38
CA PHE A 297 2.68 7.36 -0.60
C PHE A 297 2.72 5.91 -1.06
N VAL A 298 2.99 5.00 -0.15
CA VAL A 298 2.95 3.57 -0.45
C VAL A 298 1.49 3.16 -0.58
N LEU A 299 1.10 2.69 -1.76
CA LEU A 299 -0.26 2.25 -2.06
C LEU A 299 -0.52 0.82 -1.59
N GLY A 300 0.46 -0.07 -1.75
CA GLY A 300 0.34 -1.46 -1.34
C GLY A 300 1.25 -2.40 -2.12
N SER A 301 1.20 -3.68 -1.78
CA SER A 301 1.82 -4.77 -2.54
C SER A 301 0.90 -5.20 -3.68
N LEU A 302 1.47 -5.36 -4.88
CA LEU A 302 0.75 -5.75 -6.10
C LEU A 302 1.07 -7.17 -6.59
N GLY A 303 2.02 -7.83 -5.98
CA GLY A 303 2.50 -9.16 -6.36
C GLY A 303 3.65 -9.59 -5.48
N ASP A 304 4.31 -10.71 -5.77
CA ASP A 304 5.31 -11.32 -4.89
C ASP A 304 6.29 -10.31 -4.30
N SER A 305 7.07 -9.64 -5.14
CA SER A 305 8.08 -8.64 -4.71
C SER A 305 7.76 -7.22 -5.15
N LEU A 306 6.54 -6.98 -5.65
CA LEU A 306 6.13 -5.69 -6.22
C LEU A 306 5.41 -4.82 -5.19
N VAL A 307 5.81 -3.56 -5.10
CA VAL A 307 5.14 -2.55 -4.28
C VAL A 307 4.86 -1.31 -5.12
N ALA A 308 3.61 -0.84 -5.08
CA ALA A 308 3.18 0.38 -5.74
C ALA A 308 3.33 1.60 -4.83
N ILE A 309 3.79 2.70 -5.42
CA ILE A 309 4.01 3.97 -4.75
C ILE A 309 3.40 5.07 -5.61
N LEU A 310 2.60 5.94 -5.00
CA LEU A 310 2.15 7.18 -5.61
C LEU A 310 3.20 8.27 -5.34
N ARG A 311 3.72 8.88 -6.40
CA ARG A 311 4.54 10.08 -6.37
C ARG A 311 3.67 11.27 -6.75
N SER A 312 3.57 12.28 -5.89
CA SER A 312 2.75 13.47 -6.11
C SER A 312 3.59 14.73 -5.88
N SER A 313 3.45 15.72 -6.77
CA SER A 313 4.01 17.06 -6.55
C SER A 313 3.09 17.88 -5.64
N LEU A 314 3.68 18.72 -4.78
CA LEU A 314 2.92 19.65 -3.95
C LEU A 314 2.49 20.90 -4.74
N GLU A 315 3.26 21.29 -5.76
CA GLU A 315 2.97 22.47 -6.58
C GLU A 315 1.90 22.18 -7.64
N ASP A 316 1.94 20.97 -8.23
CA ASP A 316 0.96 20.53 -9.23
C ASP A 316 0.27 19.25 -8.76
N THR A 317 -0.85 19.43 -8.04
CA THR A 317 -1.69 18.31 -7.59
C THR A 317 -2.36 17.55 -8.74
N ALA A 318 -2.27 18.07 -9.98
CA ALA A 318 -2.77 17.40 -11.18
C ALA A 318 -1.76 16.41 -11.77
N SER A 319 -0.48 16.52 -11.40
CA SER A 319 0.55 15.58 -11.84
C SER A 319 0.90 14.61 -10.73
N SER A 320 0.50 13.37 -10.91
CA SER A 320 0.90 12.25 -10.07
C SER A 320 1.38 11.11 -10.95
N ASP A 321 2.32 10.32 -10.44
CA ASP A 321 2.80 9.12 -11.10
C ASP A 321 2.69 7.94 -10.14
N VAL A 322 2.42 6.77 -10.66
CA VAL A 322 2.56 5.53 -9.91
C VAL A 322 3.85 4.84 -10.31
N LEU A 323 4.69 4.60 -9.33
CA LEU A 323 5.96 3.88 -9.45
C LEU A 323 5.76 2.45 -8.96
N ILE A 324 6.21 1.48 -9.74
CA ILE A 324 6.27 0.08 -9.31
C ILE A 324 7.71 -0.28 -9.00
N LEU A 325 7.94 -0.71 -7.77
CA LEU A 325 9.25 -1.17 -7.31
C LEU A 325 9.28 -2.68 -7.14
N ASN A 326 10.36 -3.29 -7.60
CA ASN A 326 10.72 -4.67 -7.35
C ASN A 326 12.01 -4.71 -6.52
N HIS A 327 11.96 -5.24 -5.30
CA HIS A 327 13.09 -5.21 -4.35
C HIS A 327 13.73 -3.81 -4.19
N GLY A 328 12.90 -2.76 -4.27
CA GLY A 328 13.33 -1.36 -4.18
C GLY A 328 14.05 -0.84 -5.43
N LEU A 329 13.92 -1.51 -6.57
CA LEU A 329 14.34 -1.02 -7.88
C LEU A 329 13.12 -0.63 -8.69
N LEU A 330 13.16 0.53 -9.34
CA LEU A 330 12.10 0.97 -10.22
C LEU A 330 12.02 0.06 -11.45
N VAL A 331 10.85 -0.52 -11.68
CA VAL A 331 10.59 -1.42 -12.82
C VAL A 331 9.54 -0.88 -13.79
N HIS A 332 8.69 0.02 -13.34
CA HIS A 332 7.67 0.66 -14.17
C HIS A 332 7.25 2.01 -13.59
N THR A 333 6.87 2.94 -14.48
CA THR A 333 6.28 4.25 -14.12
C THR A 333 5.03 4.47 -14.96
N ALA A 334 3.89 4.63 -14.30
CA ALA A 334 2.64 5.03 -14.93
C ALA A 334 2.43 6.52 -14.72
N HIS A 335 2.76 7.33 -15.74
CA HIS A 335 2.69 8.78 -15.69
C HIS A 335 1.24 9.27 -15.71
N GLY A 336 0.90 10.20 -14.81
CA GLY A 336 -0.46 10.73 -14.68
C GLY A 336 -1.46 9.80 -14.00
N ALA A 337 -1.01 8.65 -13.48
CA ALA A 337 -1.88 7.73 -12.76
C ALA A 337 -2.20 8.26 -11.36
N LEU A 338 -3.45 8.10 -10.93
CA LEU A 338 -3.98 8.51 -9.64
C LEU A 338 -3.85 7.40 -8.57
N GLY A 339 -3.67 6.16 -9.00
CA GLY A 339 -3.56 5.01 -8.13
C GLY A 339 -3.24 3.73 -8.88
N ALA A 340 -2.96 2.68 -8.11
CA ALA A 340 -2.77 1.33 -8.63
C ALA A 340 -3.65 0.34 -7.89
N ILE A 341 -4.09 -0.67 -8.61
CA ILE A 341 -4.85 -1.80 -8.11
C ILE A 341 -4.19 -3.08 -8.62
N GLY A 342 -4.27 -4.17 -7.88
CA GLY A 342 -3.66 -5.41 -8.32
C GLY A 342 -4.32 -6.63 -7.72
N GLU A 343 -4.38 -7.69 -8.51
CA GLU A 343 -4.84 -9.00 -8.07
C GLU A 343 -4.23 -10.06 -8.98
N GLU A 344 -3.63 -11.09 -8.36
CA GLU A 344 -2.96 -12.18 -9.07
C GLU A 344 -1.93 -11.67 -10.11
N GLU A 345 -2.16 -11.93 -11.40
CA GLU A 345 -1.27 -11.58 -12.51
C GLU A 345 -1.68 -10.27 -13.22
N VAL A 346 -2.60 -9.49 -12.63
CA VAL A 346 -3.11 -8.25 -13.23
C VAL A 346 -2.77 -7.07 -12.36
N ILE A 347 -2.14 -6.05 -12.95
CA ILE A 347 -1.92 -4.74 -12.36
C ILE A 347 -2.73 -3.73 -13.14
N GLY A 348 -3.53 -2.91 -12.44
CA GLY A 348 -4.29 -1.82 -13.03
C GLY A 348 -3.77 -0.46 -12.56
N PHE A 349 -3.72 0.50 -13.46
CA PHE A 349 -3.46 1.91 -13.16
C PHE A 349 -4.73 2.72 -13.42
N VAL A 350 -5.09 3.53 -12.44
CA VAL A 350 -6.29 4.37 -12.52
C VAL A 350 -5.88 5.76 -12.97
N TYR A 351 -6.44 6.23 -14.09
CA TYR A 351 -6.24 7.57 -14.64
C TYR A 351 -7.52 8.41 -14.52
N LYS A 352 -7.48 9.67 -14.95
CA LYS A 352 -8.65 10.55 -14.97
C LYS A 352 -9.72 10.11 -15.99
N ASP A 353 -9.31 9.42 -17.05
CA ASP A 353 -10.14 9.05 -18.21
C ASP A 353 -10.37 7.54 -18.35
N GLY A 354 -9.74 6.71 -17.53
CA GLY A 354 -9.90 5.27 -17.59
C GLY A 354 -9.04 4.47 -16.64
N VAL A 355 -9.02 3.17 -16.88
CA VAL A 355 -8.17 2.20 -16.19
C VAL A 355 -7.35 1.42 -17.21
N GLU A 356 -6.04 1.43 -17.06
CA GLU A 356 -5.12 0.61 -17.83
C GLU A 356 -4.87 -0.70 -17.07
N LEU A 357 -4.99 -1.83 -17.74
CA LEU A 357 -4.78 -3.17 -17.18
C LEU A 357 -3.57 -3.83 -17.86
N LEU A 358 -2.55 -4.14 -17.07
CA LEU A 358 -1.40 -4.94 -17.49
C LEU A 358 -1.65 -6.39 -17.07
N LYS A 359 -1.72 -7.29 -18.03
CA LYS A 359 -1.93 -8.72 -17.81
C LYS A 359 -0.66 -9.52 -18.08
N GLY A 360 -0.50 -10.64 -17.36
CA GLY A 360 0.64 -11.54 -17.50
C GLY A 360 1.93 -10.99 -16.91
N TRP A 361 1.82 -10.01 -16.02
CA TRP A 361 2.97 -9.51 -15.27
C TRP A 361 3.47 -10.59 -14.31
N GLN A 362 4.45 -11.37 -14.75
CA GLN A 362 5.16 -12.29 -13.84
C GLN A 362 6.43 -11.62 -13.31
N PRO A 363 6.69 -11.70 -11.99
CA PRO A 363 7.86 -11.11 -11.34
C PRO A 363 9.18 -11.80 -11.68
#